data_091cab9aba36de49a86f3e5d479fa050
#
_entry.id   091cab9aba36de49a86f3e5d479fa050
#
_cell.length_a   1.000
_cell.length_b   1.000
_cell.length_c   1.000
_cell.angle_alpha   90.00
_cell.angle_beta   90.00
_cell.angle_gamma   90.00
#
_symmetry.space_group_name_H-M   'P 1'
#
loop_
_entity.id
_entity.type
_entity.pdbx_description
1 polymer ?
#
loop_
_entity_poly.entity_id
_entity_poly.type
_entity_poly.pdbx_seq_one_letter_code
_entity_poly.pdbx_strand_id
1 'polypeptide(L)'
;MALFLSFILSIALAMIIHELGHLFAAKRCGVPASEFGLGVGPLLFGLPIGKITFSLRVIPVASFVRLDGTVLIACSVAEQLFVHLGGIIFNLSIALIAHGTLFGRINLLLGLANVLPVYKHDGWKCGLVLMRALLGRKSPPVEWAFTFSGGFASLVFLSMLLRAFI
;
A
#
# COMPACT_ATOMS: atom_id res chain seq x y z
N MET A 1 -28.20 1.77 -8.95
CA MET A 1 -27.26 0.83 -9.58
C MET A 1 -26.00 1.53 -10.14
N ALA A 2 -26.13 2.55 -10.98
CA ALA A 2 -24.98 3.27 -11.57
C ALA A 2 -24.02 3.88 -10.53
N LEU A 3 -24.53 4.53 -9.48
CA LEU A 3 -23.72 5.14 -8.42
C LEU A 3 -22.90 4.09 -7.64
N PHE A 4 -23.50 2.95 -7.33
CA PHE A 4 -22.84 1.85 -6.63
C PHE A 4 -21.71 1.25 -7.50
N LEU A 5 -21.97 1.02 -8.79
CA LEU A 5 -20.95 0.54 -9.72
C LEU A 5 -19.79 1.55 -9.85
N SER A 6 -20.10 2.84 -9.98
CA SER A 6 -19.10 3.91 -10.03
C SER A 6 -18.23 3.93 -8.76
N PHE A 7 -18.83 3.72 -7.58
CA PHE A 7 -18.11 3.65 -6.32
C PHE A 7 -17.13 2.47 -6.26
N ILE A 8 -17.59 1.26 -6.62
CA ILE A 8 -16.73 0.06 -6.64
C ILE A 8 -15.58 0.20 -7.65
N LEU A 9 -15.87 0.69 -8.86
CA LEU A 9 -14.85 0.91 -9.89
C LEU A 9 -13.83 1.97 -9.43
N SER A 10 -14.28 3.02 -8.76
CA SER A 10 -13.39 4.07 -8.24
C SER A 10 -12.45 3.52 -7.17
N ILE A 11 -12.92 2.67 -6.27
CA ILE A 11 -12.07 2.00 -5.26
C ILE A 11 -11.05 1.10 -5.96
N ALA A 12 -11.48 0.21 -6.85
CA ALA A 12 -10.60 -0.70 -7.54
C ALA A 12 -9.50 0.04 -8.31
N LEU A 13 -9.86 1.11 -9.03
CA LEU A 13 -8.91 1.93 -9.77
C LEU A 13 -7.96 2.69 -8.84
N ALA A 14 -8.45 3.23 -7.72
CA ALA A 14 -7.62 3.91 -6.75
C ALA A 14 -6.58 2.97 -6.11
N MET A 15 -6.95 1.71 -5.85
CA MET A 15 -6.05 0.68 -5.35
C MET A 15 -4.99 0.30 -6.39
N ILE A 16 -5.37 0.13 -7.66
CA ILE A 16 -4.42 -0.12 -8.75
C ILE A 16 -3.41 1.03 -8.88
N ILE A 17 -3.88 2.27 -8.84
CA ILE A 17 -3.02 3.47 -8.89
C ILE A 17 -2.05 3.50 -7.73
N HIS A 18 -2.49 3.13 -6.54
CA HIS A 18 -1.65 3.01 -5.36
C HIS A 18 -0.47 2.04 -5.60
N GLU A 19 -0.75 0.84 -6.06
CA GLU A 19 0.28 -0.16 -6.35
C GLU A 19 1.21 0.25 -7.51
N LEU A 20 0.67 0.96 -8.51
CA LEU A 20 1.50 1.54 -9.58
C LEU A 20 2.49 2.57 -9.04
N GLY A 21 2.12 3.31 -7.99
CA GLY A 21 3.03 4.21 -7.29
C GLY A 21 4.22 3.49 -6.67
N HIS A 22 3.99 2.37 -5.98
CA HIS A 22 5.06 1.53 -5.44
C HIS A 22 5.93 0.93 -6.54
N LEU A 23 5.32 0.42 -7.60
CA LEU A 23 6.02 -0.15 -8.75
C LEU A 23 6.90 0.90 -9.45
N PHE A 24 6.39 2.11 -9.64
CA PHE A 24 7.15 3.21 -10.22
C PHE A 24 8.35 3.59 -9.36
N ALA A 25 8.16 3.75 -8.05
CA ALA A 25 9.22 4.09 -7.12
C ALA A 25 10.28 2.97 -7.04
N ALA A 26 9.85 1.71 -6.95
CA ALA A 26 10.73 0.55 -6.95
C ALA A 26 11.60 0.48 -8.21
N LYS A 27 11.00 0.70 -9.38
CA LYS A 27 11.73 0.75 -10.66
C LYS A 27 12.79 1.86 -10.67
N ARG A 28 12.50 3.02 -10.09
CA ARG A 28 13.44 4.15 -9.98
C ARG A 28 14.61 3.86 -9.05
N CYS A 29 14.38 3.05 -8.01
CA CYS A 29 15.39 2.63 -7.05
C CYS A 29 16.08 1.31 -7.44
N GLY A 30 15.82 0.75 -8.62
CA GLY A 30 16.42 -0.51 -9.07
C GLY A 30 15.92 -1.75 -8.32
N VAL A 31 14.80 -1.66 -7.60
CA VAL A 31 14.18 -2.78 -6.87
C VAL A 31 13.31 -3.59 -7.81
N PRO A 32 13.61 -4.89 -8.04
CA PRO A 32 12.81 -5.73 -8.92
C PRO A 32 11.41 -5.99 -8.37
N ALA A 33 10.43 -6.02 -9.27
CA ALA A 33 9.08 -6.51 -8.99
C ALA A 33 8.85 -7.83 -9.73
N SER A 34 8.25 -8.81 -9.07
CA SER A 34 7.93 -10.12 -9.64
C SER A 34 6.45 -10.29 -9.98
N GLU A 35 5.56 -9.64 -9.24
CA GLU A 35 4.12 -9.76 -9.42
C GLU A 35 3.43 -8.42 -9.14
N PHE A 36 2.43 -8.11 -9.98
CA PHE A 36 1.44 -7.06 -9.75
C PHE A 36 0.07 -7.74 -9.73
N GLY A 37 -0.59 -7.74 -8.59
CA GLY A 37 -1.81 -8.52 -8.40
C GLY A 37 -3.02 -7.70 -7.98
N LEU A 38 -4.18 -8.14 -8.45
CA LEU A 38 -5.48 -7.68 -7.99
C LEU A 38 -6.22 -8.85 -7.32
N GLY A 39 -6.62 -8.65 -6.08
CA GLY A 39 -7.38 -9.62 -5.30
C GLY A 39 -6.54 -10.44 -4.33
N VAL A 40 -7.24 -11.27 -3.57
CA VAL A 40 -6.72 -12.25 -2.61
C VAL A 40 -7.26 -13.64 -2.88
N GLY A 41 -6.61 -14.67 -2.33
CA GLY A 41 -7.00 -16.06 -2.54
C GLY A 41 -6.33 -16.73 -3.75
N PRO A 42 -6.88 -17.82 -4.26
CA PRO A 42 -6.32 -18.55 -5.40
C PRO A 42 -6.20 -17.70 -6.66
N LEU A 43 -5.19 -18.00 -7.47
CA LEU A 43 -4.96 -17.35 -8.76
C LEU A 43 -6.06 -17.79 -9.75
N LEU A 44 -6.76 -16.82 -10.34
CA LEU A 44 -7.70 -17.05 -11.45
C LEU A 44 -7.00 -16.94 -12.80
N PHE A 45 -6.19 -15.89 -12.94
CA PHE A 45 -5.53 -15.58 -14.19
C PHE A 45 -4.18 -14.92 -13.91
N GLY A 46 -3.15 -15.31 -14.67
CA GLY A 46 -1.81 -14.72 -14.59
C GLY A 46 -1.26 -14.49 -16.00
N LEU A 47 -0.89 -13.25 -16.30
CA LEU A 47 -0.29 -12.85 -17.57
C LEU A 47 1.14 -12.36 -17.33
N PRO A 48 2.16 -13.10 -17.78
CA PRO A 48 3.53 -12.61 -17.70
C PRO A 48 3.77 -11.52 -18.74
N ILE A 49 4.20 -10.35 -18.29
CA ILE A 49 4.59 -9.21 -19.15
C ILE A 49 6.01 -8.81 -18.78
N GLY A 50 6.98 -9.25 -19.59
CA GLY A 50 8.39 -9.06 -19.30
C GLY A 50 8.81 -9.82 -18.03
N LYS A 51 9.29 -9.09 -17.02
CA LYS A 51 9.74 -9.68 -15.74
C LYS A 51 8.67 -9.66 -14.65
N ILE A 52 7.47 -9.14 -14.93
CA ILE A 52 6.38 -8.98 -13.97
C ILE A 52 5.21 -9.84 -14.40
N THR A 53 4.65 -10.63 -13.50
CA THR A 53 3.39 -11.34 -13.72
C THR A 53 2.22 -10.48 -13.23
N PHE A 54 1.29 -10.15 -14.13
CA PHE A 54 0.02 -9.54 -13.75
C PHE A 54 -0.95 -10.65 -13.35
N SER A 55 -1.45 -10.61 -12.12
CA SER A 55 -2.30 -11.65 -11.56
C SER A 55 -3.66 -11.12 -11.11
N LEU A 56 -4.72 -11.88 -11.45
CA LEU A 56 -6.05 -11.67 -10.92
C LEU A 56 -6.42 -12.85 -10.02
N ARG A 57 -6.93 -12.56 -8.82
CA ARG A 57 -7.31 -13.55 -7.82
C ARG A 57 -8.81 -13.55 -7.57
N VAL A 58 -9.31 -14.61 -6.95
CA VAL A 58 -10.76 -14.90 -6.80
C VAL A 58 -11.52 -13.75 -6.12
N ILE A 59 -10.94 -13.12 -5.10
CA ILE A 59 -11.63 -12.10 -4.30
C ILE A 59 -10.96 -10.74 -4.58
N PRO A 60 -11.51 -9.86 -5.43
CA PRO A 60 -10.85 -8.62 -5.87
C PRO A 60 -11.00 -7.46 -4.86
N VAL A 61 -10.71 -7.71 -3.57
CA VAL A 61 -10.86 -6.72 -2.49
C VAL A 61 -9.54 -6.05 -2.08
N ALA A 62 -8.43 -6.40 -2.72
CA ALA A 62 -7.11 -5.84 -2.44
C ALA A 62 -6.28 -5.79 -3.73
N SER A 63 -5.26 -4.96 -3.74
CA SER A 63 -4.20 -4.98 -4.74
C SER A 63 -2.85 -5.14 -4.04
N PHE A 64 -1.84 -5.57 -4.77
CA PHE A 64 -0.49 -5.69 -4.23
C PHE A 64 0.56 -5.66 -5.34
N VAL A 65 1.74 -5.18 -5.01
CA VAL A 65 2.95 -5.38 -5.79
C VAL A 65 3.95 -6.18 -4.97
N ARG A 66 4.51 -7.23 -5.56
CA ARG A 66 5.53 -8.07 -4.92
C ARG A 66 6.91 -7.60 -5.34
N LEU A 67 7.57 -6.90 -4.45
CA LEU A 67 8.93 -6.39 -4.62
C LEU A 67 9.95 -7.37 -4.02
N ASP A 68 11.17 -7.35 -4.54
CA ASP A 68 12.30 -8.06 -3.93
C ASP A 68 12.69 -7.36 -2.62
N GLY A 69 12.29 -7.95 -1.51
CA GLY A 69 12.56 -7.41 -0.18
C GLY A 69 14.04 -7.39 0.20
N THR A 70 14.85 -8.28 -0.38
CA THR A 70 16.30 -8.33 -0.09
C THR A 70 17.01 -7.15 -0.72
N VAL A 71 16.67 -6.85 -1.97
CA VAL A 71 17.18 -5.67 -2.68
C VAL A 71 16.67 -4.39 -2.03
N LEU A 72 15.37 -4.32 -1.68
CA LEU A 72 14.78 -3.14 -1.04
C LEU A 72 15.47 -2.81 0.29
N ILE A 73 15.73 -3.80 1.14
CA ILE A 73 16.42 -3.59 2.43
C ILE A 73 17.88 -3.14 2.24
N ALA A 74 18.50 -3.50 1.14
CA ALA A 74 19.86 -3.06 0.81
C ALA A 74 19.94 -1.62 0.27
N CYS A 75 18.81 -1.05 -0.15
CA CYS A 75 18.72 0.34 -0.58
C CYS A 75 18.95 1.32 0.58
N SER A 76 19.29 2.56 0.26
CA SER A 76 19.36 3.65 1.24
C SER A 76 18.01 3.89 1.93
N VAL A 77 18.04 4.48 3.12
CA VAL A 77 16.82 4.83 3.87
C VAL A 77 15.87 5.68 3.03
N ALA A 78 16.41 6.65 2.29
CA ALA A 78 15.61 7.53 1.43
C ALA A 78 14.91 6.76 0.30
N GLU A 79 15.61 5.81 -0.33
CA GLU A 79 15.02 4.96 -1.38
C GLU A 79 13.96 4.03 -0.82
N GLN A 80 14.20 3.40 0.33
CA GLN A 80 13.19 2.57 1.00
C GLN A 80 11.92 3.37 1.32
N LEU A 81 12.07 4.57 1.88
CA LEU A 81 10.95 5.48 2.15
C LEU A 81 10.24 5.88 0.85
N PHE A 82 10.99 6.24 -0.20
CA PHE A 82 10.40 6.60 -1.49
C PHE A 82 9.57 5.46 -2.09
N VAL A 83 10.07 4.21 -1.99
CA VAL A 83 9.31 3.04 -2.44
C VAL A 83 8.03 2.85 -1.63
N HIS A 84 8.09 2.94 -0.29
CA HIS A 84 6.91 2.78 0.56
C HIS A 84 5.93 3.96 0.45
N LEU A 85 6.39 5.18 0.20
CA LEU A 85 5.54 6.34 0.00
C LEU A 85 4.96 6.44 -1.41
N GLY A 86 5.47 5.65 -2.37
CA GLY A 86 5.09 5.72 -3.77
C GLY A 86 3.58 5.63 -4.00
N GLY A 87 2.91 4.67 -3.35
CA GLY A 87 1.45 4.51 -3.43
C GLY A 87 0.70 5.72 -2.89
N ILE A 88 1.13 6.24 -1.73
CA ILE A 88 0.54 7.43 -1.11
C ILE A 88 0.69 8.64 -2.03
N ILE A 89 1.88 8.87 -2.57
CA ILE A 89 2.16 10.00 -3.48
C ILE A 89 1.25 9.94 -4.71
N PHE A 90 1.09 8.77 -5.32
CA PHE A 90 0.21 8.59 -6.48
C PHE A 90 -1.25 8.88 -6.15
N ASN A 91 -1.77 8.31 -5.05
CA ASN A 91 -3.14 8.58 -4.63
C ASN A 91 -3.38 10.07 -4.33
N LEU A 92 -2.48 10.74 -3.61
CA LEU A 92 -2.62 12.17 -3.31
C LEU A 92 -2.51 13.02 -4.58
N SER A 93 -1.67 12.65 -5.53
CA SER A 93 -1.59 13.32 -6.83
C SER A 93 -2.90 13.22 -7.61
N ILE A 94 -3.51 12.03 -7.66
CA ILE A 94 -4.82 11.83 -8.30
C ILE A 94 -5.92 12.57 -7.53
N ALA A 95 -5.88 12.59 -6.20
CA ALA A 95 -6.83 13.33 -5.39
C ALA A 95 -6.81 14.84 -5.73
N LEU A 96 -5.64 15.39 -5.99
CA LEU A 96 -5.46 16.78 -6.40
C LEU A 96 -6.00 17.04 -7.82
N ILE A 97 -5.63 16.17 -8.78
CA ILE A 97 -6.04 16.31 -10.19
C ILE A 97 -7.55 16.13 -10.35
N ALA A 98 -8.13 15.12 -9.68
CA ALA A 98 -9.55 14.79 -9.71
C ALA A 98 -10.34 15.45 -8.56
N HIS A 99 -9.87 16.60 -8.06
CA HIS A 99 -10.51 17.33 -6.96
C HIS A 99 -12.02 17.55 -7.21
N GLY A 100 -12.81 17.41 -6.15
CA GLY A 100 -14.27 17.58 -6.21
C GLY A 100 -15.06 16.35 -6.70
N THR A 101 -14.39 15.37 -7.33
CA THR A 101 -15.04 14.14 -7.80
C THR A 101 -15.09 13.06 -6.72
N LEU A 102 -15.98 12.07 -6.87
CA LEU A 102 -15.99 10.86 -6.02
C LEU A 102 -14.62 10.14 -6.07
N PHE A 103 -14.06 10.00 -7.26
CA PHE A 103 -12.77 9.33 -7.46
C PHE A 103 -11.63 10.06 -6.75
N GLY A 104 -11.58 11.39 -6.82
CA GLY A 104 -10.60 12.21 -6.09
C GLY A 104 -10.71 12.03 -4.57
N ARG A 105 -11.95 12.02 -4.03
CA ARG A 105 -12.19 11.80 -2.60
C ARG A 105 -11.74 10.41 -2.14
N ILE A 106 -12.00 9.37 -2.93
CA ILE A 106 -11.55 7.99 -2.63
C ILE A 106 -10.02 7.92 -2.61
N ASN A 107 -9.34 8.52 -3.60
CA ASN A 107 -7.89 8.57 -3.63
C ASN A 107 -7.31 9.33 -2.43
N LEU A 108 -7.92 10.45 -2.04
CA LEU A 108 -7.52 11.20 -0.85
C LEU A 108 -7.62 10.34 0.41
N LEU A 109 -8.77 9.69 0.63
CA LEU A 109 -9.00 8.85 1.80
C LEU A 109 -8.04 7.66 1.83
N LEU A 110 -7.81 7.00 0.69
CA LEU A 110 -6.88 5.87 0.59
C LEU A 110 -5.43 6.31 0.86
N GLY A 111 -5.00 7.44 0.29
CA GLY A 111 -3.68 8.01 0.53
C GLY A 111 -3.47 8.36 2.01
N LEU A 112 -4.42 9.09 2.63
CA LEU A 112 -4.34 9.46 4.05
C LEU A 112 -4.38 8.25 4.99
N ALA A 113 -5.23 7.26 4.71
CA ALA A 113 -5.29 6.02 5.49
C ALA A 113 -3.94 5.28 5.47
N ASN A 114 -3.26 5.26 4.32
CA ASN A 114 -1.96 4.59 4.19
C ASN A 114 -0.79 5.35 4.85
N VAL A 115 -0.96 6.63 5.20
CA VAL A 115 0.04 7.37 6.01
C VAL A 115 0.04 6.88 7.47
N LEU A 116 -1.10 6.38 7.96
CA LEU A 116 -1.22 5.97 9.35
C LEU A 116 -0.28 4.79 9.68
N PRO A 117 0.32 4.76 10.89
CA PRO A 117 1.21 3.68 11.32
C PRO A 117 0.41 2.44 11.75
N VAL A 118 -0.59 2.07 10.98
CA VAL A 118 -1.45 0.90 11.16
C VAL A 118 -0.77 -0.30 10.51
N TYR A 119 -0.80 -1.45 11.15
CA TYR A 119 -0.12 -2.67 10.69
C TYR A 119 -0.40 -2.98 9.20
N LYS A 120 0.65 -3.23 8.45
CA LYS A 120 0.70 -3.46 7.00
C LYS A 120 0.46 -2.24 6.11
N HIS A 121 0.02 -1.09 6.61
CA HIS A 121 -0.03 0.14 5.84
C HIS A 121 1.39 0.65 5.51
N ASP A 122 1.50 1.52 4.52
CA ASP A 122 2.81 2.03 4.10
C ASP A 122 3.44 2.93 5.15
N GLY A 123 2.64 3.71 5.90
CA GLY A 123 3.10 4.46 7.05
C GLY A 123 3.75 3.61 8.13
N TRP A 124 3.23 2.40 8.38
CA TRP A 124 3.85 1.44 9.28
C TRP A 124 5.20 0.92 8.73
N LYS A 125 5.27 0.61 7.43
CA LYS A 125 6.52 0.19 6.77
C LYS A 125 7.57 1.32 6.82
N CYS A 126 7.17 2.57 6.56
CA CYS A 126 8.04 3.74 6.71
C CYS A 126 8.55 3.89 8.16
N GLY A 127 7.67 3.69 9.15
CA GLY A 127 8.06 3.71 10.56
C GLY A 127 9.11 2.66 10.90
N LEU A 128 8.99 1.43 10.36
CA LEU A 128 10.01 0.39 10.51
C LEU A 128 11.35 0.78 9.89
N VAL A 129 11.35 1.37 8.69
CA VAL A 129 12.56 1.85 8.02
C VAL A 129 13.26 2.90 8.87
N LEU A 130 12.52 3.91 9.33
CA LEU A 130 13.07 4.99 10.17
C LEU A 130 13.61 4.47 11.50
N MET A 131 12.88 3.56 12.14
CA MET A 131 13.30 2.96 13.41
C MET A 131 14.62 2.17 13.24
N ARG A 132 14.74 1.37 12.18
CA ARG A 132 15.99 0.65 11.86
C ARG A 132 17.15 1.60 11.61
N ALA A 133 16.90 2.70 10.91
CA ALA A 133 17.90 3.73 10.65
C ALA A 133 18.38 4.40 11.95
N LEU A 134 17.46 4.74 12.85
CA LEU A 134 17.78 5.39 14.14
C LEU A 134 18.55 4.45 15.07
N LEU A 135 18.24 3.16 15.09
CA LEU A 135 18.92 2.19 15.93
C LEU A 135 20.26 1.71 15.34
N GLY A 136 20.54 2.04 14.07
CA GLY A 136 21.73 1.59 13.33
C GLY A 136 21.83 0.07 13.15
N ARG A 137 20.78 -0.68 13.48
CA ARG A 137 20.72 -2.13 13.39
C ARG A 137 19.27 -2.64 13.48
N LYS A 138 19.05 -3.87 13.01
CA LYS A 138 17.80 -4.58 13.30
C LYS A 138 17.77 -4.94 14.80
N SER A 139 16.70 -4.53 15.46
CA SER A 139 16.44 -4.87 16.86
C SER A 139 15.11 -5.63 16.95
N PRO A 140 15.14 -6.98 16.95
CA PRO A 140 13.91 -7.77 16.97
C PRO A 140 12.91 -7.36 18.06
N PRO A 141 13.31 -7.11 19.32
CA PRO A 141 12.34 -6.73 20.35
C PRO A 141 11.63 -5.41 20.02
N VAL A 142 12.36 -4.43 19.48
CA VAL A 142 11.79 -3.11 19.14
C VAL A 142 10.89 -3.22 17.89
N GLU A 143 11.29 -4.01 16.90
CA GLU A 143 10.45 -4.29 15.72
C GLU A 143 9.15 -5.00 16.11
N TRP A 144 9.22 -5.96 17.04
CA TRP A 144 8.05 -6.63 17.61
C TRP A 144 7.15 -5.64 18.36
N ALA A 145 7.70 -4.81 19.24
CA ALA A 145 6.94 -3.80 19.98
C ALA A 145 6.24 -2.84 19.03
N PHE A 146 6.94 -2.37 17.98
CA PHE A 146 6.36 -1.50 16.95
C PHE A 146 5.25 -2.21 16.14
N THR A 147 5.44 -3.48 15.83
CA THR A 147 4.44 -4.30 15.13
C THR A 147 3.19 -4.51 15.98
N PHE A 148 3.36 -4.81 17.28
CA PHE A 148 2.23 -4.94 18.21
C PHE A 148 1.48 -3.62 18.39
N SER A 149 2.20 -2.50 18.51
CA SER A 149 1.55 -1.17 18.62
C SER A 149 0.75 -0.83 17.35
N GLY A 150 1.28 -1.12 16.16
CA GLY A 150 0.57 -0.97 14.90
C GLY A 150 -0.65 -1.89 14.78
N GLY A 151 -0.55 -3.13 15.26
CA GLY A 151 -1.66 -4.08 15.35
C GLY A 151 -2.76 -3.60 16.31
N PHE A 152 -2.36 -3.09 17.47
CA PHE A 152 -3.30 -2.51 18.44
C PHE A 152 -4.01 -1.27 17.86
N ALA A 153 -3.25 -0.37 17.21
CA ALA A 153 -3.83 0.79 16.51
C ALA A 153 -4.85 0.36 15.44
N SER A 154 -4.59 -0.75 14.73
CA SER A 154 -5.54 -1.31 13.75
C SER A 154 -6.85 -1.75 14.41
N LEU A 155 -6.79 -2.41 15.57
CA LEU A 155 -7.96 -2.85 16.31
C LEU A 155 -8.76 -1.66 16.84
N VAL A 156 -8.09 -0.64 17.38
CA VAL A 156 -8.74 0.60 17.83
C VAL A 156 -9.44 1.29 16.66
N PHE A 157 -8.75 1.45 15.53
CA PHE A 157 -9.33 2.06 14.34
C PHE A 157 -10.56 1.29 13.82
N LEU A 158 -10.46 -0.05 13.75
CA LEU A 158 -11.59 -0.91 13.37
C LEU A 158 -12.77 -0.75 14.34
N SER A 159 -12.50 -0.72 15.66
CA SER A 159 -13.56 -0.54 16.66
C SER A 159 -14.25 0.81 16.55
N MET A 160 -13.51 1.88 16.21
CA MET A 160 -14.08 3.22 15.98
C MET A 160 -14.94 3.24 14.72
N LEU A 161 -14.49 2.59 13.64
CA LEU A 161 -15.31 2.44 12.43
C LEU A 161 -16.62 1.69 12.71
N LEU A 162 -16.56 0.55 13.40
CA LEU A 162 -17.75 -0.23 13.74
C LEU A 162 -18.74 0.60 14.57
N ARG A 163 -18.27 1.38 15.54
CA ARG A 163 -19.13 2.27 16.35
C ARG A 163 -19.77 3.39 15.53
N ALA A 164 -19.15 3.83 14.44
CA ALA A 164 -19.72 4.86 13.56
C ALA A 164 -20.86 4.33 12.68
N PHE A 165 -21.02 3.00 12.56
CA PHE A 165 -22.08 2.33 11.77
C PHE A 165 -23.20 1.72 12.64
N ILE A 166 -23.06 1.73 13.97
CA ILE A 166 -24.07 1.29 14.94
C ILE A 166 -24.66 2.49 15.64
#